data_7277839e4f3db27944ae0253fa56e9a0
#
_entry.id   7277839e4f3db27944ae0253fa56e9a0
#
_cell.length_a   1.000
_cell.length_b   1.000
_cell.length_c   1.000
_cell.angle_alpha   90.00
_cell.angle_beta   90.00
_cell.angle_gamma   90.00
#
_symmetry.space_group_name_H-M   'P 1'
#
loop_
_entity.id
_entity.type
_entity.pdbx_description
1 polymer ?
#
loop_
_entity_poly.entity_id
_entity_poly.type
_entity_poly.pdbx_seq_one_letter_code
_entity_poly.pdbx_strand_id
1 'polypeptide(L)' 'SKSKAVIQLDLDGNFISEWPSISEIKRQLGFDISNIANCCKKHQIIKGVKTTRIQAYGYKWRYK' A
#
# COMPACT_ATOMS: atom_id res chain seq x y z
N SER A 1 3.43 5.52 -19.62
CA SER A 1 2.74 4.70 -18.64
C SER A 1 2.32 5.55 -17.45
N LYS A 2 1.24 5.18 -16.86
CA LYS A 2 0.69 5.97 -15.77
C LYS A 2 0.89 5.27 -14.45
N SER A 3 1.33 6.02 -13.48
CA SER A 3 1.44 5.52 -12.13
C SER A 3 0.07 5.46 -11.49
N LYS A 4 -0.11 4.46 -10.65
CA LYS A 4 -1.34 4.36 -9.88
C LYS A 4 -1.16 5.07 -8.56
N ALA A 5 -2.16 5.81 -8.16
CA ALA A 5 -2.15 6.41 -6.84
C ALA A 5 -2.26 5.32 -5.79
N VAL A 6 -1.63 5.55 -4.66
CA VAL A 6 -1.60 4.59 -3.56
C VAL A 6 -2.17 5.25 -2.32
N ILE A 7 -2.99 4.51 -1.60
CA ILE A 7 -3.56 4.99 -0.35
C ILE A 7 -2.81 4.37 0.81
N GLN A 8 -2.37 5.19 1.73
CA GLN A 8 -1.74 4.76 2.96
C GLN A 8 -2.79 4.73 4.06
N LEU A 9 -2.88 3.60 4.74
CA LEU A 9 -3.86 3.40 5.79
C LEU A 9 -3.14 2.95 7.07
N ASP A 10 -3.74 3.21 8.21
CA ASP A 10 -3.21 2.63 9.44
C ASP A 10 -3.62 1.16 9.51
N LEU A 11 -3.21 0.48 10.57
CA LEU A 11 -3.48 -0.94 10.69
C LEU A 11 -4.96 -1.24 10.90
N ASP A 12 -5.72 -0.25 11.30
CA ASP A 12 -7.17 -0.38 11.46
C ASP A 12 -7.91 -0.09 10.17
N GLY A 13 -7.21 0.36 9.14
CA GLY A 13 -7.82 0.66 7.87
C GLY A 13 -8.22 2.11 7.70
N ASN A 14 -7.83 2.98 8.60
CA ASN A 14 -8.17 4.40 8.51
C ASN A 14 -7.22 5.13 7.57
N PHE A 15 -7.78 6.03 6.80
CA PHE A 15 -7.01 6.82 5.85
C PHE A 15 -5.94 7.67 6.55
N ILE A 16 -4.72 7.61 6.03
CA ILE A 16 -3.63 8.47 6.50
C ILE A 16 -3.24 9.45 5.42
N SER A 17 -2.91 8.95 4.25
CA SER A 17 -2.42 9.82 3.19
C SER A 17 -2.62 9.16 1.83
N GLU A 18 -2.66 9.99 0.80
CA GLU A 18 -2.73 9.51 -0.57
C GLU A 18 -1.44 9.90 -1.26
N TRP A 19 -0.87 8.97 -2.01
CA TRP A 19 0.38 9.17 -2.72
C TRP A 19 0.16 9.03 -4.21
N PRO A 20 0.76 9.90 -5.02
CA PRO A 20 0.55 9.84 -6.48
C PRO A 20 1.14 8.59 -7.11
N SER A 21 2.14 7.98 -6.46
CA SER A 21 2.73 6.76 -6.98
C SER A 21 3.55 6.11 -5.87
N ILE A 22 3.88 4.83 -6.09
CA ILE A 22 4.74 4.11 -5.16
C ILE A 22 6.13 4.73 -5.14
N SER A 23 6.60 5.19 -6.29
CA SER A 23 7.90 5.81 -6.37
C SER A 23 8.01 7.04 -5.47
N GLU A 24 6.94 7.78 -5.37
CA GLU A 24 6.92 8.95 -4.52
C GLU A 24 7.05 8.56 -3.05
N ILE A 25 6.44 7.46 -2.66
CA ILE A 25 6.55 6.96 -1.31
C ILE A 25 8.00 6.63 -0.97
N LYS A 26 8.68 5.93 -1.88
CA LYS A 26 10.08 5.62 -1.69
C LYS A 26 10.91 6.90 -1.54
N ARG A 27 10.62 7.86 -2.37
CA ARG A 27 11.35 9.10 -2.41
C ARG A 27 11.21 9.90 -1.10
N GLN A 28 10.00 9.94 -0.58
CA GLN A 28 9.69 10.73 0.59
C GLN A 28 9.97 10.00 1.89
N LEU A 29 9.61 8.73 1.95
CA LEU A 29 9.69 7.95 3.18
C LEU A 29 10.84 6.95 3.20
N GLY A 30 11.40 6.64 2.04
CA GLY A 30 12.49 5.68 1.97
C GLY A 30 12.05 4.24 2.05
N PHE A 31 10.76 3.96 1.89
CA PHE A 31 10.26 2.59 1.95
C PHE A 31 10.53 1.85 0.65
N ASP A 32 10.67 0.53 0.77
CA ASP A 32 10.94 -0.31 -0.39
C ASP A 32 9.70 -0.41 -1.26
N ILE A 33 9.88 -0.12 -2.56
CA ILE A 33 8.77 -0.17 -3.52
C ILE A 33 8.17 -1.56 -3.58
N SER A 34 9.02 -2.60 -3.58
CA SER A 34 8.55 -3.96 -3.72
C SER A 34 7.60 -4.36 -2.58
N ASN A 35 7.93 -3.97 -1.37
CA ASN A 35 7.10 -4.30 -0.23
C ASN A 35 5.74 -3.64 -0.33
N ILE A 36 5.71 -2.38 -0.74
CA ILE A 36 4.45 -1.66 -0.87
C ILE A 36 3.63 -2.22 -2.02
N ALA A 37 4.27 -2.51 -3.14
CA ALA A 37 3.57 -3.08 -4.29
C ALA A 37 2.96 -4.43 -3.94
N ASN A 38 3.68 -5.27 -3.22
CA ASN A 38 3.14 -6.56 -2.80
C ASN A 38 1.93 -6.38 -1.89
N CYS A 39 2.00 -5.42 -1.00
CA CYS A 39 0.89 -5.12 -0.12
C CYS A 39 -0.34 -4.69 -0.92
N CYS A 40 -0.16 -3.82 -1.88
CA CYS A 40 -1.26 -3.37 -2.74
C CYS A 40 -1.87 -4.51 -3.53
N LYS A 41 -1.02 -5.38 -4.08
CA LYS A 41 -1.50 -6.51 -4.84
C LYS A 41 -2.30 -7.47 -3.99
N LYS A 42 -1.81 -7.77 -2.81
CA LYS A 42 -2.52 -8.68 -1.91
C LYS A 42 -3.86 -8.11 -1.53
N HIS A 43 -3.93 -6.83 -1.32
CA HIS A 43 -5.18 -6.18 -0.97
C HIS A 43 -6.23 -6.34 -2.07
N GLN A 44 -5.80 -6.30 -3.32
CA GLN A 44 -6.70 -6.43 -4.46
C GLN A 44 -7.14 -7.86 -4.73
N ILE A 45 -6.25 -8.81 -4.50
CA ILE A 45 -6.47 -10.20 -4.90
C ILE A 45 -7.32 -10.95 -3.90
N ILE A 46 -7.27 -10.57 -2.66
CA ILE A 46 -7.91 -11.32 -1.60
C ILE A 46 -9.41 -11.22 -1.68
N LYS A 47 -10.05 -12.36 -1.86
CA LYS A 47 -11.49 -12.46 -1.80
C LYS A 47 -11.85 -13.60 -0.88
N GLY A 48 -12.38 -13.29 0.27
CA GLY A 48 -12.81 -14.30 1.19
C GLY A 48 -11.72 -15.12 1.82
N VAL A 49 -10.48 -14.70 1.64
CA VAL A 49 -9.36 -15.36 2.28
C VAL A 49 -8.94 -14.58 3.48
N LYS A 50 -8.77 -15.24 4.56
CA LYS A 50 -8.28 -14.58 5.74
C LYS A 50 -6.79 -14.42 5.63
N THR A 51 -6.35 -13.28 5.21
CA THR A 51 -4.96 -12.95 5.36
C THR A 51 -4.89 -11.80 6.31
N THR A 52 -3.93 -11.88 7.15
CA THR A 52 -3.78 -10.89 8.18
C THR A 52 -2.57 -10.03 7.97
N ARG A 53 -1.81 -10.31 6.93
CA ARG A 53 -0.54 -9.64 6.76
C ARG A 53 -0.44 -8.92 5.43
N ILE A 54 -1.32 -7.95 5.24
CA ILE A 54 -1.23 -7.08 4.07
C ILE A 54 -0.78 -5.71 4.53
N GLN A 55 0.35 -5.69 5.20
CA GLN A 55 0.89 -4.46 5.74
C GLN A 55 2.39 -4.39 5.48
N ALA A 56 2.89 -3.18 5.39
CA ALA A 56 4.31 -2.93 5.23
C ALA A 56 4.65 -1.70 6.05
N TYR A 57 5.75 -1.77 6.79
CA TYR A 57 6.26 -0.64 7.57
C TYR A 57 5.25 -0.12 8.60
N GLY A 58 4.38 -0.99 9.10
CA GLY A 58 3.39 -0.60 10.08
C GLY A 58 2.16 0.07 9.52
N TYR A 59 1.97 0.01 8.20
CA TYR A 59 0.83 0.60 7.53
C TYR A 59 0.25 -0.38 6.52
N LYS A 60 -1.00 -0.17 6.19
CA LYS A 60 -1.62 -0.88 5.08
C LYS A 60 -1.57 0.01 3.84
N TRP A 61 -1.44 -0.62 2.69
CA TRP A 61 -1.30 0.09 1.43
C TRP A 61 -2.23 -0.54 0.40
N ARG A 62 -2.85 0.29 -0.39
CA ARG A 62 -3.67 -0.21 -1.48
C ARG A 62 -3.67 0.79 -2.62
N TYR A 63 -3.97 0.31 -3.81
CA TYR A 63 -4.14 1.21 -4.93
C TYR A 63 -5.46 1.94 -4.81
N LYS A 64 -5.46 3.17 -5.27
CA LYS A 64 -6.66 3.97 -5.27
C LYS A 64 -7.70 3.40 -6.32
#